data_c7804bfd19f7b65e8b06510cc2cdc902
#
_entry.id   c7804bfd19f7b65e8b06510cc2cdc902
#
_cell.length_a   1.000
_cell.length_b   1.000
_cell.length_c   1.000
_cell.angle_alpha   90.00
_cell.angle_beta   90.00
_cell.angle_gamma   90.00
#
_symmetry.space_group_name_H-M   'P 1'
#
loop_
_entity.id
_entity.type
_entity.pdbx_description
1 polymer ?
#
loop_
_entity_poly.entity_id
_entity_poly.type
_entity_poly.pdbx_seq_one_letter_code
_entity_poly.pdbx_strand_id
1 'polypeptide(L)'
;MDVNLLPTLAGKTITLRPLLIEDFSGLYKAASDPVTWEMHPDSSRYKRDVFEERFFIGAIASRSAFAVLENESGQIIGSSRYYEWIPDRQEIAIGYTFLEPAHWGGGANQEMKELLLSHAFSFARTVWFHVAEANLRSRRAVEKLGATLSHREDRKLDGTTFVQLYYSLDAAAYSASKITRNNNAGP
;
A
#
# COMPACT_ATOMS: atom_id res chain seq x y z
N MET A 1 -15.87 -18.33 -5.79
CA MET A 1 -14.76 -18.17 -6.75
C MET A 1 -13.49 -17.92 -5.95
N ASP A 2 -12.44 -18.67 -6.24
CA ASP A 2 -11.14 -18.40 -5.63
C ASP A 2 -10.59 -17.11 -6.22
N VAL A 3 -10.42 -16.09 -5.39
CA VAL A 3 -9.85 -14.81 -5.78
C VAL A 3 -8.33 -14.92 -5.78
N ASN A 4 -7.69 -14.61 -6.90
CA ASN A 4 -6.23 -14.50 -6.93
C ASN A 4 -5.80 -13.16 -6.31
N LEU A 5 -5.35 -13.18 -5.05
CA LEU A 5 -4.87 -11.99 -4.34
C LEU A 5 -3.43 -11.60 -4.70
N LEU A 6 -2.77 -12.35 -5.59
CA LEU A 6 -1.35 -12.15 -5.85
C LEU A 6 -1.00 -12.26 -7.35
N PRO A 7 -1.72 -11.55 -8.25
CA PRO A 7 -1.36 -11.51 -9.67
C PRO A 7 -0.13 -10.63 -9.90
N THR A 8 0.47 -10.73 -11.09
CA THR A 8 1.37 -9.67 -11.58
C THR A 8 0.53 -8.56 -12.18
N LEU A 9 0.75 -7.32 -11.74
CA LEU A 9 0.08 -6.11 -12.22
C LEU A 9 1.10 -5.22 -12.91
N ALA A 10 1.05 -5.20 -14.24
CA ALA A 10 1.98 -4.41 -15.04
C ALA A 10 1.40 -3.01 -15.30
N GLY A 11 2.16 -1.99 -14.93
CA GLY A 11 1.88 -0.60 -15.20
C GLY A 11 2.83 0.00 -16.26
N LYS A 12 2.74 1.30 -16.43
CA LYS A 12 3.56 2.04 -17.40
C LYS A 12 5.02 2.19 -16.91
N THR A 13 5.19 2.60 -15.68
CA THR A 13 6.51 2.88 -15.08
C THR A 13 6.92 1.85 -14.04
N ILE A 14 5.95 1.15 -13.44
CA ILE A 14 6.19 0.15 -12.41
C ILE A 14 5.45 -1.15 -12.71
N THR A 15 5.94 -2.22 -12.12
CA THR A 15 5.29 -3.53 -12.10
C THR A 15 5.20 -4.03 -10.65
N LEU A 16 4.02 -4.52 -10.27
CA LEU A 16 3.83 -5.23 -9.01
C LEU A 16 3.80 -6.72 -9.30
N ARG A 17 4.64 -7.49 -8.65
CA ARG A 17 4.61 -8.95 -8.70
C ARG A 17 4.61 -9.57 -7.30
N PRO A 18 4.25 -10.85 -7.18
CA PRO A 18 4.41 -11.55 -5.91
C PRO A 18 5.77 -11.31 -5.29
N LEU A 19 5.77 -10.98 -3.99
CA LEU A 19 7.01 -10.88 -3.21
C LEU A 19 7.55 -12.28 -2.93
N LEU A 20 8.83 -12.48 -3.23
CA LEU A 20 9.54 -13.74 -3.04
C LEU A 20 10.54 -13.65 -1.88
N ILE A 21 10.94 -14.78 -1.33
CA ILE A 21 11.90 -14.80 -0.23
C ILE A 21 13.28 -14.27 -0.65
N GLU A 22 13.64 -14.47 -1.90
CA GLU A 22 14.89 -14.00 -2.50
C GLU A 22 14.94 -12.48 -2.67
N ASP A 23 13.79 -11.81 -2.59
CA ASP A 23 13.70 -10.35 -2.74
C ASP A 23 14.16 -9.58 -1.50
N PHE A 24 14.46 -10.26 -0.39
CA PHE A 24 14.78 -9.61 0.88
C PHE A 24 15.81 -8.49 0.74
N SER A 25 16.92 -8.75 0.09
CA SER A 25 18.02 -7.77 -0.02
C SER A 25 17.62 -6.54 -0.84
N GLY A 26 16.90 -6.72 -1.94
CA GLY A 26 16.40 -5.62 -2.78
C GLY A 26 15.32 -4.82 -2.06
N LEU A 27 14.39 -5.50 -1.40
CA LEU A 27 13.31 -4.85 -0.68
C LEU A 27 13.83 -4.09 0.56
N TYR A 28 14.78 -4.68 1.29
CA TYR A 28 15.40 -4.00 2.42
C TYR A 28 16.18 -2.76 1.96
N LYS A 29 16.90 -2.82 0.84
CA LYS A 29 17.56 -1.64 0.25
C LYS A 29 16.57 -0.48 0.08
N ALA A 30 15.40 -0.73 -0.50
CA ALA A 30 14.35 0.28 -0.68
C ALA A 30 13.75 0.77 0.65
N ALA A 31 13.80 -0.04 1.72
CA ALA A 31 13.25 0.26 3.05
C ALA A 31 14.26 0.87 4.02
N SER A 32 15.55 0.92 3.69
CA SER A 32 16.63 1.22 4.63
C SER A 32 16.78 2.70 4.99
N ASP A 33 16.14 3.60 4.25
CA ASP A 33 16.17 5.03 4.58
C ASP A 33 15.21 5.32 5.75
N PRO A 34 15.71 5.88 6.89
CA PRO A 34 14.87 6.22 8.03
C PRO A 34 13.68 7.13 7.71
N VAL A 35 13.81 8.02 6.72
CA VAL A 35 12.76 8.97 6.32
C VAL A 35 11.51 8.25 5.80
N THR A 36 11.67 7.03 5.27
CA THR A 36 10.54 6.19 4.83
C THR A 36 9.57 5.91 5.98
N TRP A 37 10.08 5.78 7.19
CA TRP A 37 9.34 5.34 8.38
C TRP A 37 9.08 6.44 9.41
N GLU A 38 9.55 7.66 9.21
CA GLU A 38 9.46 8.75 10.20
C GLU A 38 8.04 9.04 10.70
N MET A 39 7.02 8.86 9.83
CA MET A 39 5.60 9.04 10.16
C MET A 39 4.89 7.73 10.50
N HIS A 40 5.61 6.61 10.54
CA HIS A 40 5.04 5.30 10.86
C HIS A 40 5.12 5.07 12.37
N PRO A 41 4.09 4.44 13.03
CA PRO A 41 4.16 4.10 14.45
C PRO A 41 5.40 3.30 14.84
N ASP A 42 5.88 2.43 13.93
CA ASP A 42 7.15 1.74 14.06
C ASP A 42 8.19 2.41 13.16
N SER A 43 8.79 3.49 13.65
CA SER A 43 9.81 4.25 12.91
C SER A 43 11.17 3.55 12.85
N SER A 44 11.33 2.42 13.55
CA SER A 44 12.59 1.66 13.60
C SER A 44 12.77 0.67 12.43
N ARG A 45 11.77 0.53 11.55
CA ARG A 45 11.78 -0.43 10.43
C ARG A 45 12.89 -0.22 9.39
N TYR A 46 13.61 0.89 9.41
CA TYR A 46 14.81 1.06 8.60
C TYR A 46 15.97 0.16 9.04
N LYS A 47 15.94 -0.37 10.27
CA LYS A 47 16.94 -1.32 10.78
C LYS A 47 16.66 -2.70 10.19
N ARG A 48 17.74 -3.37 9.74
CA ARG A 48 17.64 -4.63 9.00
C ARG A 48 16.92 -5.74 9.75
N ASP A 49 17.29 -5.96 11.00
CA ASP A 49 16.70 -6.95 11.89
C ASP A 49 15.22 -6.68 12.17
N VAL A 50 14.89 -5.42 12.47
CA VAL A 50 13.50 -4.99 12.70
C VAL A 50 12.66 -5.12 11.43
N PHE A 51 13.20 -4.75 10.27
CA PHE A 51 12.50 -4.90 9.00
C PHE A 51 12.22 -6.36 8.67
N GLU A 52 13.21 -7.24 8.86
CA GLU A 52 13.06 -8.68 8.64
C GLU A 52 11.96 -9.25 9.53
N GLU A 53 12.05 -9.00 10.85
CA GLU A 53 11.15 -9.57 11.85
C GLU A 53 9.73 -9.00 11.74
N ARG A 54 9.59 -7.68 11.63
CA ARG A 54 8.30 -6.98 11.79
C ARG A 54 7.60 -6.63 10.47
N PHE A 55 8.28 -6.83 9.34
CA PHE A 55 7.71 -6.56 8.03
C PHE A 55 7.83 -7.75 7.08
N PHE A 56 9.07 -8.20 6.79
CA PHE A 56 9.33 -9.12 5.70
C PHE A 56 8.77 -10.52 5.93
N ILE A 57 9.02 -11.11 7.11
CA ILE A 57 8.50 -12.45 7.46
C ILE A 57 6.97 -12.49 7.35
N GLY A 58 6.29 -11.48 7.91
CA GLY A 58 4.84 -11.36 7.81
C GLY A 58 4.35 -11.07 6.38
N ALA A 59 5.15 -10.40 5.56
CA ALA A 59 4.83 -10.17 4.15
C ALA A 59 4.83 -11.48 3.35
N ILE A 60 5.88 -12.29 3.49
CA ILE A 60 5.98 -13.61 2.84
C ILE A 60 4.86 -14.54 3.32
N ALA A 61 4.65 -14.63 4.64
CA ALA A 61 3.63 -15.50 5.23
C ALA A 61 2.21 -15.15 4.79
N SER A 62 1.94 -13.88 4.48
CA SER A 62 0.60 -13.41 4.07
C SER A 62 0.16 -13.94 2.71
N ARG A 63 1.07 -14.32 1.84
CA ARG A 63 0.81 -14.73 0.44
C ARG A 63 -0.05 -13.72 -0.34
N SER A 64 0.08 -12.44 -0.01
CA SER A 64 -0.68 -11.34 -0.62
C SER A 64 0.14 -10.05 -0.74
N ALA A 65 1.46 -10.15 -0.49
CA ALA A 65 2.39 -9.03 -0.58
C ALA A 65 3.07 -8.95 -1.95
N PHE A 66 3.23 -7.73 -2.43
CA PHE A 66 3.85 -7.42 -3.72
C PHE A 66 5.22 -6.76 -3.51
N ALA A 67 6.17 -7.14 -4.33
CA ALA A 67 7.31 -6.30 -4.65
C ALA A 67 6.88 -5.30 -5.73
N VAL A 68 7.24 -4.03 -5.55
CA VAL A 68 7.04 -2.96 -6.54
C VAL A 68 8.38 -2.74 -7.24
N LEU A 69 8.41 -2.97 -8.54
CA LEU A 69 9.60 -2.84 -9.36
C LEU A 69 9.47 -1.63 -10.29
N GLU A 70 10.54 -0.87 -10.43
CA GLU A 70 10.67 0.13 -11.49
C GLU A 70 10.94 -0.60 -12.82
N ASN A 71 10.17 -0.30 -13.86
CA ASN A 71 10.25 -1.02 -15.13
C ASN A 71 11.56 -0.78 -15.89
N GLU A 72 12.15 0.42 -15.76
CA GLU A 72 13.38 0.79 -16.46
C GLU A 72 14.60 0.05 -15.90
N SER A 73 14.74 0.03 -14.58
CA SER A 73 15.90 -0.57 -13.91
C SER A 73 15.70 -2.02 -13.48
N GLY A 74 14.44 -2.47 -13.36
CA GLY A 74 14.07 -3.74 -12.76
C GLY A 74 14.32 -3.80 -11.24
N GLN A 75 14.69 -2.69 -10.59
CA GLN A 75 14.96 -2.66 -9.17
C GLN A 75 13.66 -2.65 -8.35
N ILE A 76 13.71 -3.29 -7.18
CA ILE A 76 12.63 -3.20 -6.21
C ILE A 76 12.72 -1.84 -5.52
N ILE A 77 11.64 -1.06 -5.62
CA ILE A 77 11.53 0.30 -5.09
C ILE A 77 10.55 0.41 -3.92
N GLY A 78 9.88 -0.69 -3.55
CA GLY A 78 8.92 -0.70 -2.45
C GLY A 78 8.06 -1.94 -2.38
N SER A 79 6.98 -1.85 -1.60
CA SER A 79 6.03 -2.93 -1.38
C SER A 79 4.63 -2.41 -1.11
N SER A 80 3.63 -3.27 -1.34
CA SER A 80 2.27 -3.11 -0.86
C SER A 80 1.66 -4.49 -0.62
N ARG A 81 0.52 -4.56 0.10
CA ARG A 81 -0.10 -5.84 0.46
C ARG A 81 -1.61 -5.71 0.48
N TYR A 82 -2.30 -6.77 0.01
CA TYR A 82 -3.68 -7.03 0.38
C TYR A 82 -3.75 -7.75 1.72
N TYR A 83 -4.76 -7.46 2.51
CA TYR A 83 -5.02 -8.17 3.77
C TYR A 83 -6.48 -8.01 4.18
N GLU A 84 -6.91 -8.80 5.16
CA GLU A 84 -8.29 -8.79 5.66
C GLU A 84 -9.33 -8.94 4.54
N TRP A 85 -9.12 -9.91 3.64
CA TRP A 85 -10.15 -10.26 2.66
C TRP A 85 -11.32 -10.94 3.35
N ILE A 86 -12.53 -10.33 3.24
CA ILE A 86 -13.79 -10.81 3.80
C ILE A 86 -14.75 -11.10 2.65
N PRO A 87 -14.79 -12.36 2.14
CA PRO A 87 -15.56 -12.72 0.95
C PRO A 87 -17.05 -12.35 1.04
N ASP A 88 -17.68 -12.63 2.17
CA ASP A 88 -19.13 -12.40 2.37
C ASP A 88 -19.51 -10.92 2.30
N ARG A 89 -18.60 -10.02 2.64
CA ARG A 89 -18.77 -8.58 2.53
C ARG A 89 -18.19 -7.99 1.24
N GLN A 90 -17.38 -8.76 0.55
CA GLN A 90 -16.58 -8.28 -0.58
C GLN A 90 -15.70 -7.08 -0.18
N GLU A 91 -15.07 -7.17 0.99
CA GLU A 91 -14.20 -6.15 1.55
C GLU A 91 -12.76 -6.63 1.61
N ILE A 92 -11.81 -5.75 1.29
CA ILE A 92 -10.37 -6.04 1.38
C ILE A 92 -9.63 -4.79 1.83
N ALA A 93 -8.53 -4.96 2.53
CA ALA A 93 -7.65 -3.85 2.88
C ALA A 93 -6.40 -3.82 2.00
N ILE A 94 -5.92 -2.61 1.69
CA ILE A 94 -4.62 -2.34 1.06
C ILE A 94 -3.75 -1.59 2.06
N GLY A 95 -2.57 -2.13 2.36
CA GLY A 95 -1.66 -1.48 3.30
C GLY A 95 -0.24 -2.02 3.23
N TYR A 96 0.50 -1.83 4.33
CA TYR A 96 1.93 -2.16 4.38
C TYR A 96 2.70 -1.54 3.20
N THR A 97 2.23 -0.37 2.76
CA THR A 97 2.73 0.30 1.56
C THR A 97 3.87 1.22 1.90
N PHE A 98 4.99 1.05 1.21
CA PHE A 98 6.06 2.04 1.18
C PHE A 98 6.71 2.07 -0.20
N LEU A 99 7.29 3.20 -0.54
CA LEU A 99 8.23 3.39 -1.64
C LEU A 99 9.48 4.06 -1.09
N GLU A 100 10.63 3.76 -1.65
CA GLU A 100 11.86 4.49 -1.33
C GLU A 100 11.71 6.00 -1.66
N PRO A 101 12.36 6.89 -0.91
CA PRO A 101 12.16 8.33 -1.03
C PRO A 101 12.41 8.91 -2.43
N ALA A 102 13.34 8.35 -3.19
CA ALA A 102 13.65 8.77 -4.55
C ALA A 102 12.45 8.69 -5.51
N HIS A 103 11.47 7.84 -5.21
CA HIS A 103 10.25 7.64 -6.01
C HIS A 103 9.02 8.38 -5.46
N TRP A 104 9.20 9.27 -4.48
CA TRP A 104 8.11 10.11 -3.99
C TRP A 104 7.84 11.29 -4.93
N GLY A 105 6.56 11.63 -5.10
CA GLY A 105 6.16 12.75 -5.96
C GLY A 105 6.17 12.46 -7.46
N GLY A 106 6.80 11.38 -7.91
CA GLY A 106 6.99 11.04 -9.33
C GLY A 106 5.87 10.22 -9.99
N GLY A 107 4.71 10.06 -9.33
CA GLY A 107 3.59 9.28 -9.91
C GLY A 107 3.60 7.78 -9.57
N ALA A 108 4.73 7.18 -9.19
CA ALA A 108 4.82 5.75 -8.88
C ALA A 108 3.83 5.30 -7.80
N ASN A 109 3.62 6.10 -6.74
CA ASN A 109 2.63 5.78 -5.71
C ASN A 109 1.20 5.82 -6.25
N GLN A 110 0.89 6.77 -7.11
CA GLN A 110 -0.42 6.86 -7.75
C GLN A 110 -0.66 5.65 -8.66
N GLU A 111 0.30 5.34 -9.53
CA GLU A 111 0.21 4.19 -10.44
C GLU A 111 0.07 2.88 -9.67
N MET A 112 0.86 2.67 -8.61
CA MET A 112 0.75 1.51 -7.73
C MET A 112 -0.67 1.39 -7.14
N LYS A 113 -1.23 2.47 -6.61
CA LYS A 113 -2.59 2.48 -6.06
C LYS A 113 -3.64 2.21 -7.13
N GLU A 114 -3.48 2.75 -8.34
CA GLU A 114 -4.39 2.50 -9.46
C GLU A 114 -4.39 1.04 -9.89
N LEU A 115 -3.22 0.41 -9.98
CA LEU A 115 -3.09 -1.01 -10.29
C LEU A 115 -3.76 -1.89 -9.23
N LEU A 116 -3.46 -1.65 -7.96
CA LEU A 116 -4.04 -2.40 -6.84
C LEU A 116 -5.55 -2.21 -6.76
N LEU A 117 -6.06 -0.99 -6.88
CA LEU A 117 -7.49 -0.70 -6.82
C LEU A 117 -8.25 -1.26 -8.03
N SER A 118 -7.69 -1.14 -9.24
CA SER A 118 -8.29 -1.75 -10.44
C SER A 118 -8.46 -3.25 -10.28
N HIS A 119 -7.45 -3.92 -9.72
CA HIS A 119 -7.52 -5.36 -9.45
C HIS A 119 -8.50 -5.65 -8.30
N ALA A 120 -8.41 -4.94 -7.17
CA ALA A 120 -9.29 -5.17 -6.02
C ALA A 120 -10.77 -5.02 -6.38
N PHE A 121 -11.14 -4.00 -7.15
CA PHE A 121 -12.54 -3.77 -7.56
C PHE A 121 -13.06 -4.74 -8.63
N SER A 122 -12.24 -5.67 -9.12
CA SER A 122 -12.74 -6.80 -9.92
C SER A 122 -13.44 -7.87 -9.08
N PHE A 123 -13.24 -7.89 -7.76
CA PHE A 123 -13.82 -8.87 -6.83
C PHE A 123 -14.34 -8.27 -5.52
N ALA A 124 -13.86 -7.11 -5.11
CA ALA A 124 -14.28 -6.42 -3.90
C ALA A 124 -15.22 -5.24 -4.21
N ARG A 125 -16.14 -4.95 -3.30
CA ARG A 125 -17.00 -3.76 -3.33
C ARG A 125 -16.39 -2.59 -2.60
N THR A 126 -15.67 -2.88 -1.50
CA THR A 126 -15.07 -1.88 -0.63
C THR A 126 -13.61 -2.21 -0.39
N VAL A 127 -12.77 -1.20 -0.55
CA VAL A 127 -11.34 -1.26 -0.19
C VAL A 127 -11.12 -0.39 1.04
N TRP A 128 -10.44 -0.97 2.03
CA TRP A 128 -10.07 -0.31 3.28
C TRP A 128 -8.60 0.12 3.27
N PHE A 129 -8.33 1.24 3.95
CA PHE A 129 -6.97 1.70 4.25
C PHE A 129 -6.89 2.03 5.73
N HIS A 130 -5.95 1.39 6.43
CA HIS A 130 -5.70 1.64 7.84
C HIS A 130 -4.44 2.49 7.96
N VAL A 131 -4.59 3.72 8.43
CA VAL A 131 -3.52 4.72 8.45
C VAL A 131 -3.39 5.32 9.84
N ALA A 132 -2.17 5.36 10.39
CA ALA A 132 -1.94 6.07 11.65
C ALA A 132 -2.26 7.57 11.49
N GLU A 133 -2.95 8.16 12.46
CA GLU A 133 -3.39 9.56 12.40
C GLU A 133 -2.23 10.54 12.16
N ALA A 134 -1.07 10.25 12.75
CA ALA A 134 0.15 11.04 12.56
C ALA A 134 0.75 10.93 11.15
N ASN A 135 0.40 9.90 10.38
CA ASN A 135 0.96 9.69 9.03
C ASN A 135 0.23 10.53 7.98
N LEU A 136 0.50 11.84 8.00
CA LEU A 136 -0.16 12.82 7.12
C LEU A 136 0.06 12.51 5.63
N ARG A 137 1.23 11.95 5.28
CA ARG A 137 1.56 11.58 3.89
C ARG A 137 0.61 10.49 3.38
N SER A 138 0.45 9.41 4.15
CA SER A 138 -0.46 8.32 3.79
C SER A 138 -1.92 8.75 3.80
N ARG A 139 -2.33 9.58 4.77
CA ARG A 139 -3.70 10.13 4.82
C ARG A 139 -4.04 10.90 3.56
N ARG A 140 -3.19 11.88 3.18
CA ARG A 140 -3.37 12.67 1.95
C ARG A 140 -3.41 11.79 0.70
N ALA A 141 -2.61 10.72 0.67
CA ALA A 141 -2.58 9.80 -0.47
C ALA A 141 -3.92 9.05 -0.63
N VAL A 142 -4.52 8.53 0.45
CA VAL A 142 -5.79 7.80 0.37
C VAL A 142 -6.99 8.75 0.17
N GLU A 143 -6.97 9.93 0.77
CA GLU A 143 -7.98 10.97 0.57
C GLU A 143 -8.03 11.45 -0.89
N LYS A 144 -6.88 11.60 -1.56
CA LYS A 144 -6.81 11.92 -3.00
C LYS A 144 -7.42 10.83 -3.90
N LEU A 145 -7.52 9.59 -3.44
CA LEU A 145 -8.19 8.51 -4.18
C LEU A 145 -9.73 8.60 -4.09
N GLY A 146 -10.24 9.44 -3.18
CA GLY A 146 -11.66 9.55 -2.86
C GLY A 146 -12.08 8.68 -1.66
N ALA A 147 -11.12 8.12 -0.93
CA ALA A 147 -11.44 7.38 0.30
C ALA A 147 -11.95 8.33 1.39
N THR A 148 -12.96 7.88 2.13
CA THR A 148 -13.59 8.63 3.22
C THR A 148 -13.27 8.02 4.57
N LEU A 149 -13.07 8.87 5.58
CA LEU A 149 -12.86 8.42 6.95
C LEU A 149 -14.13 7.78 7.49
N SER A 150 -14.06 6.51 7.88
CA SER A 150 -15.16 5.76 8.48
C SER A 150 -15.15 5.89 10.00
N HIS A 151 -14.06 5.50 10.63
CA HIS A 151 -13.91 5.52 12.08
C HIS A 151 -12.44 5.58 12.49
N ARG A 152 -12.20 5.67 13.79
CA ARG A 152 -10.87 5.62 14.38
C ARG A 152 -10.85 4.73 15.61
N GLU A 153 -9.70 4.14 15.89
CA GLU A 153 -9.47 3.29 17.06
C GLU A 153 -8.11 3.57 17.69
N ASP A 154 -8.03 3.43 19.00
CA ASP A 154 -6.75 3.38 19.68
C ASP A 154 -6.09 2.01 19.47
N ARG A 155 -4.84 2.02 19.04
CA ARG A 155 -4.01 0.83 18.82
C ARG A 155 -2.75 0.94 19.66
N LYS A 156 -2.17 -0.20 19.98
CA LYS A 156 -0.90 -0.27 20.72
C LYS A 156 0.16 -0.97 19.89
N LEU A 157 1.36 -0.40 19.92
CA LEU A 157 2.57 -0.98 19.37
C LEU A 157 3.69 -0.81 20.39
N ASP A 158 4.31 -1.89 20.82
CA ASP A 158 5.40 -1.88 21.82
C ASP A 158 5.09 -1.03 23.07
N GLY A 159 3.85 -1.12 23.58
CA GLY A 159 3.39 -0.35 24.72
C GLY A 159 3.00 1.11 24.44
N THR A 160 3.29 1.62 23.24
CA THR A 160 2.90 2.98 22.84
C THR A 160 1.53 2.97 22.18
N THR A 161 0.61 3.83 22.65
CA THR A 161 -0.71 3.99 22.05
C THR A 161 -0.63 4.99 20.91
N PHE A 162 -1.30 4.68 19.80
CA PHE A 162 -1.49 5.60 18.68
C PHE A 162 -2.90 5.46 18.12
N VAL A 163 -3.40 6.52 17.48
CA VAL A 163 -4.71 6.50 16.82
C VAL A 163 -4.57 5.96 15.41
N GLN A 164 -5.34 4.94 15.09
CA GLN A 164 -5.50 4.37 13.75
C GLN A 164 -6.79 4.90 13.11
N LEU A 165 -6.68 5.44 11.91
CA LEU A 165 -7.80 5.89 11.09
C LEU A 165 -8.14 4.81 10.07
N TYR A 166 -9.42 4.55 9.91
CA TYR A 166 -9.97 3.58 8.95
C TYR A 166 -10.69 4.33 7.84
N TYR A 167 -10.11 4.31 6.65
CA TYR A 167 -10.70 4.90 5.45
C TYR A 167 -11.31 3.80 4.60
N SER A 168 -12.49 4.07 4.04
CA SER A 168 -13.14 3.19 3.07
C SER A 168 -13.27 3.86 1.71
N LEU A 169 -13.18 3.07 0.66
CA LEU A 169 -13.36 3.49 -0.73
C LEU A 169 -14.20 2.43 -1.43
N ASP A 170 -15.35 2.83 -1.95
CA ASP A 170 -16.15 1.96 -2.80
C ASP A 170 -15.85 2.15 -4.30
N ALA A 171 -16.23 1.18 -5.13
CA ALA A 171 -15.94 1.18 -6.55
C ALA A 171 -16.57 2.38 -7.29
N ALA A 172 -17.75 2.84 -6.86
CA ALA A 172 -18.44 3.97 -7.49
C ALA A 172 -17.74 5.29 -7.18
N ALA A 173 -17.36 5.51 -5.91
CA ALA A 173 -16.58 6.68 -5.49
C ALA A 173 -15.21 6.73 -6.18
N TYR A 174 -14.54 5.57 -6.32
CA TYR A 174 -13.27 5.49 -7.04
C TYR A 174 -13.44 5.87 -8.52
N SER A 175 -14.45 5.33 -9.19
CA SER A 175 -14.74 5.65 -10.60
C SER A 175 -15.02 7.14 -10.79
N ALA A 176 -15.82 7.76 -9.93
CA ALA A 176 -16.12 9.18 -9.95
C ALA A 176 -14.86 10.04 -9.75
N SER A 177 -14.00 9.66 -8.78
CA SER A 177 -12.75 10.38 -8.50
C SER A 177 -11.76 10.30 -9.67
N LYS A 178 -11.77 9.18 -10.41
CA LYS A 178 -10.91 8.97 -11.59
C LYS A 178 -11.31 9.90 -12.75
N ILE A 179 -12.61 10.06 -12.99
CA ILE A 179 -13.15 10.98 -14.01
C ILE A 179 -12.75 12.42 -13.69
N THR A 180 -12.91 12.86 -12.45
CA THR A 180 -12.55 14.21 -12.01
C THR A 180 -11.06 14.50 -12.18
N ARG A 181 -10.19 13.54 -11.86
CA ARG A 181 -8.72 13.68 -12.02
C ARG A 181 -8.32 13.79 -13.49
N ASN A 182 -8.91 12.99 -14.36
CA ASN A 182 -8.62 13.02 -15.80
C ASN A 182 -9.08 14.34 -16.44
N ASN A 183 -10.20 14.91 -16.00
CA ASN A 183 -10.70 16.19 -16.49
C ASN A 183 -9.85 17.40 -16.03
N ASN A 184 -9.18 17.29 -14.88
CA ASN A 184 -8.28 18.34 -14.35
C ASN A 184 -6.84 18.21 -14.86
N ALA A 185 -6.50 17.14 -15.56
CA ALA A 185 -5.22 16.89 -16.22
C ALA A 185 -5.26 17.23 -17.74
N GLY A 186 -6.16 18.11 -18.16
CA GLY A 186 -6.27 18.58 -19.54
C GLY A 186 -5.06 19.42 -19.99
N PRO A 187 -4.88 19.60 -21.30
CA PRO A 187 -3.62 19.75 -22.01
C PRO A 187 -2.76 20.90 -21.56
#